data_315a9a827c7e9f55ebab851f59ce6a8b
#
_entry.id   315a9a827c7e9f55ebab851f59ce6a8b
#
_cell.length_a   1.000
_cell.length_b   1.000
_cell.length_c   1.000
_cell.angle_alpha   90.00
_cell.angle_beta   90.00
_cell.angle_gamma   90.00
#
_symmetry.space_group_name_H-M   'P 1'
#
loop_
_entity.id
_entity.type
_entity.pdbx_description
1 polymer ?
#
loop_
_entity_poly.entity_id
_entity_poly.type
_entity_poly.pdbx_seq_one_letter_code
_entity_poly.pdbx_strand_id
1 'polypeptide(L)'
;MEMSFHQVDVTKRGDVFCVQLKKRNMTEADLHQFGEEIAELIDDHGCRKLALALGKERLDCLQSMFIGKLNMIRRLLVDQKGHMRLCEIAPLNFDVLKVCKITELIETQPDLDAAVKSLEEAD
;
A
#
# COMPACT_ATOMS: atom_id res chain seq x y z
N MET A 1 7.68 -15.96 4.31
CA MET A 1 8.39 -15.08 5.24
C MET A 1 7.45 -13.99 5.71
N GLU A 2 7.45 -13.74 7.00
CA GLU A 2 6.60 -12.71 7.60
C GLU A 2 7.49 -11.67 8.29
N MET A 3 7.09 -10.40 8.18
CA MET A 3 7.75 -9.31 8.88
C MET A 3 6.67 -8.45 9.52
N SER A 4 6.94 -7.97 10.73
CA SER A 4 6.00 -7.10 11.43
C SER A 4 6.69 -5.80 11.79
N PHE A 5 6.08 -4.71 11.37
CA PHE A 5 6.52 -3.36 11.69
C PHE A 5 5.51 -2.74 12.66
N HIS A 6 5.69 -1.47 12.99
CA HIS A 6 4.78 -0.79 13.91
C HIS A 6 3.42 -0.50 13.27
N GLN A 7 3.43 -0.12 11.98
CA GLN A 7 2.22 0.31 11.31
C GLN A 7 1.65 -0.73 10.34
N VAL A 8 2.45 -1.73 9.94
CA VAL A 8 2.02 -2.69 8.92
C VAL A 8 2.48 -4.10 9.28
N ASP A 9 1.72 -5.08 8.79
CA ASP A 9 2.13 -6.47 8.75
C ASP A 9 2.49 -6.81 7.31
N VAL A 10 3.58 -7.54 7.14
CA VAL A 10 4.10 -7.87 5.81
C VAL A 10 4.27 -9.38 5.68
N THR A 11 3.73 -9.93 4.60
CA THR A 11 4.00 -11.31 4.21
C THR A 11 4.46 -11.29 2.76
N LYS A 12 5.18 -12.33 2.34
CA LYS A 12 5.60 -12.45 0.94
C LYS A 12 4.90 -13.63 0.29
N ARG A 13 4.44 -13.41 -0.94
CA ARG A 13 3.93 -14.47 -1.82
C ARG A 13 4.79 -14.42 -3.08
N GLY A 14 5.76 -15.34 -3.17
CA GLY A 14 6.76 -15.26 -4.22
C GLY A 14 7.57 -13.99 -4.07
N ASP A 15 7.61 -13.16 -5.10
CA ASP A 15 8.31 -11.87 -5.07
C ASP A 15 7.39 -10.69 -4.73
N VAL A 16 6.11 -10.97 -4.43
CA VAL A 16 5.14 -9.93 -4.08
C VAL A 16 5.12 -9.72 -2.56
N PHE A 17 5.31 -8.47 -2.14
CA PHE A 17 5.17 -8.09 -0.74
C PHE A 17 3.72 -7.70 -0.49
N CYS A 18 3.06 -8.45 0.40
CA CYS A 18 1.68 -8.21 0.79
C CYS A 18 1.68 -7.46 2.11
N VAL A 19 1.18 -6.24 2.09
CA VAL A 19 1.21 -5.33 3.25
C VAL A 19 -0.20 -5.02 3.70
N GLN A 20 -0.44 -5.16 5.00
CA GLN A 20 -1.73 -4.81 5.60
C GLN A 20 -1.52 -3.77 6.69
N LEU A 21 -2.41 -2.79 6.74
CA LEU A 21 -2.36 -1.77 7.78
C LEU A 21 -2.80 -2.38 9.11
N LYS A 22 -2.09 -2.06 10.19
CA LYS A 22 -2.43 -2.54 11.53
C LYS A 22 -3.53 -1.71 12.19
N LYS A 23 -3.67 -0.44 11.80
CA LYS A 23 -4.60 0.50 12.42
C LYS A 23 -5.45 1.20 11.38
N ARG A 24 -6.68 1.52 11.77
CA ARG A 24 -7.55 2.37 10.94
C ARG A 24 -7.34 3.84 11.22
N ASN A 25 -6.77 4.16 12.37
CA ASN A 25 -6.60 5.53 12.84
C ASN A 25 -5.13 5.77 13.14
N MET A 26 -4.44 6.46 12.23
CA MET A 26 -3.03 6.78 12.38
C MET A 26 -2.86 8.27 12.61
N THR A 27 -2.05 8.61 13.61
CA THR A 27 -1.64 9.99 13.86
C THR A 27 -0.68 10.45 12.76
N GLU A 28 -0.32 11.73 12.78
CA GLU A 28 0.68 12.25 11.85
C GLU A 28 2.01 11.50 12.00
N ALA A 29 2.44 11.26 13.25
CA ALA A 29 3.65 10.49 13.52
C ALA A 29 3.54 9.06 12.99
N ASP A 30 2.38 8.42 13.16
CA ASP A 30 2.13 7.07 12.64
C ASP A 30 2.22 7.05 11.12
N LEU A 31 1.70 8.07 10.44
CA LEU A 31 1.75 8.15 8.99
C LEU A 31 3.17 8.33 8.47
N HIS A 32 3.99 9.14 9.16
CA HIS A 32 5.40 9.27 8.82
C HIS A 32 6.11 7.92 8.99
N GLN A 33 5.84 7.21 10.08
CA GLN A 33 6.44 5.91 10.34
C GLN A 33 6.01 4.89 9.29
N PHE A 34 4.72 4.91 8.91
CA PHE A 34 4.20 4.05 7.84
C PHE A 34 5.00 4.27 6.55
N GLY A 35 5.19 5.51 6.15
CA GLY A 35 5.97 5.83 4.95
C GLY A 35 7.41 5.32 5.05
N GLU A 36 8.05 5.50 6.21
CA GLU A 36 9.41 5.02 6.43
C GLU A 36 9.50 3.49 6.38
N GLU A 37 8.52 2.80 6.97
CA GLU A 37 8.51 1.34 6.97
C GLU A 37 8.37 0.78 5.56
N ILE A 38 7.51 1.38 4.74
CA ILE A 38 7.37 0.94 3.35
C ILE A 38 8.63 1.28 2.55
N ALA A 39 9.22 2.45 2.77
CA ALA A 39 10.48 2.81 2.12
C ALA A 39 11.58 1.82 2.45
N GLU A 40 11.62 1.35 3.69
CA GLU A 40 12.58 0.32 4.12
C GLU A 40 12.37 -0.98 3.34
N LEU A 41 11.12 -1.39 3.10
CA LEU A 41 10.85 -2.59 2.30
C LEU A 41 11.41 -2.43 0.89
N ILE A 42 11.27 -1.25 0.31
CA ILE A 42 11.73 -0.99 -1.05
C ILE A 42 13.26 -0.92 -1.11
N ASP A 43 13.86 -0.17 -0.20
CA ASP A 43 15.30 0.10 -0.22
C ASP A 43 16.13 -1.04 0.36
N ASP A 44 15.69 -1.63 1.46
CA ASP A 44 16.50 -2.61 2.20
C ASP A 44 16.10 -4.06 1.94
N HIS A 45 14.86 -4.30 1.56
CA HIS A 45 14.35 -5.67 1.36
C HIS A 45 14.05 -5.99 -0.09
N GLY A 46 14.34 -5.07 -1.00
CA GLY A 46 14.21 -5.32 -2.43
C GLY A 46 12.78 -5.43 -2.95
N CYS A 47 11.83 -4.79 -2.24
CA CYS A 47 10.43 -4.80 -2.68
C CYS A 47 10.30 -4.09 -4.02
N ARG A 48 9.79 -4.81 -5.03
CA ARG A 48 9.51 -4.25 -6.36
C ARG A 48 8.07 -4.48 -6.75
N LYS A 49 7.36 -5.36 -6.04
CA LYS A 49 5.94 -5.63 -6.26
C LYS A 49 5.25 -5.55 -4.91
N LEU A 50 4.40 -4.56 -4.76
CA LEU A 50 3.75 -4.24 -3.49
C LEU A 50 2.24 -4.29 -3.63
N ALA A 51 1.59 -5.16 -2.84
CA ALA A 51 0.15 -5.19 -2.69
C ALA A 51 -0.18 -4.62 -1.31
N LEU A 52 -0.83 -3.47 -1.28
CA LEU A 52 -1.20 -2.81 -0.04
C LEU A 52 -2.70 -2.95 0.20
N ALA A 53 -3.05 -3.69 1.25
CA ALA A 53 -4.44 -3.88 1.65
C ALA A 53 -4.81 -2.81 2.68
N LEU A 54 -5.83 -2.03 2.37
CA LEU A 54 -6.29 -0.95 3.24
C LEU A 54 -7.26 -1.45 4.31
N GLY A 55 -7.84 -2.64 4.12
CA GLY A 55 -8.77 -3.23 5.05
C GLY A 55 -10.21 -2.93 4.66
N LYS A 56 -11.12 -3.76 5.21
CA LYS A 56 -12.54 -3.70 4.85
C LYS A 56 -13.30 -2.63 5.62
N GLU A 57 -12.67 -1.98 6.57
CA GLU A 57 -13.29 -0.95 7.39
C GLU A 57 -12.82 0.43 6.95
N ARG A 58 -13.65 1.44 7.26
CA ARG A 58 -13.30 2.81 6.94
C ARG A 58 -12.02 3.23 7.67
N LEU A 59 -11.12 3.89 6.94
CA LEU A 59 -9.92 4.47 7.52
C LEU A 59 -10.23 5.89 8.01
N ASP A 60 -10.00 6.13 9.29
CA ASP A 60 -10.21 7.47 9.87
C ASP A 60 -9.07 8.42 9.52
N CYS A 61 -7.95 7.88 9.07
CA CYS A 61 -6.75 8.66 8.72
C CYS A 61 -6.62 8.95 7.22
N LEU A 62 -7.67 8.71 6.44
CA LEU A 62 -7.61 8.89 4.98
C LEU A 62 -7.75 10.38 4.63
N GLN A 63 -6.66 11.09 4.72
CA GLN A 63 -6.53 12.53 4.54
C GLN A 63 -5.36 12.84 3.61
N SER A 64 -5.11 14.12 3.40
CA SER A 64 -4.06 14.60 2.50
C SER A 64 -2.70 13.97 2.76
N MET A 65 -2.33 13.82 4.04
CA MET A 65 -1.03 13.24 4.38
C MET A 65 -0.95 11.77 3.97
N PHE A 66 -2.02 10.99 4.21
CA PHE A 66 -2.04 9.58 3.80
C PHE A 66 -1.96 9.46 2.28
N ILE A 67 -2.72 10.29 1.58
CA ILE A 67 -2.70 10.34 0.12
C ILE A 67 -1.29 10.67 -0.38
N GLY A 68 -0.64 11.64 0.26
CA GLY A 68 0.74 12.01 -0.06
C GLY A 68 1.71 10.84 0.15
N LYS A 69 1.51 10.05 1.21
CA LYS A 69 2.35 8.88 1.47
C LYS A 69 2.16 7.81 0.40
N LEU A 70 0.92 7.57 -0.03
CA LEU A 70 0.65 6.63 -1.13
C LEU A 70 1.37 7.06 -2.40
N ASN A 71 1.32 8.35 -2.71
CA ASN A 71 2.02 8.90 -3.87
C ASN A 71 3.54 8.74 -3.76
N MET A 72 4.09 9.00 -2.57
CA MET A 72 5.51 8.83 -2.32
C MET A 72 5.94 7.38 -2.56
N ILE A 73 5.18 6.43 -2.00
CA ILE A 73 5.48 5.01 -2.15
C ILE A 73 5.46 4.61 -3.63
N ARG A 74 4.43 5.07 -4.35
CA ARG A 74 4.32 4.79 -5.78
C ARG A 74 5.55 5.29 -6.53
N ARG A 75 5.99 6.52 -6.24
CA ARG A 75 7.16 7.11 -6.93
C ARG A 75 8.43 6.35 -6.62
N LEU A 76 8.62 5.94 -5.36
CA LEU A 76 9.78 5.12 -4.99
C LEU A 76 9.81 3.82 -5.79
N LEU A 77 8.66 3.16 -5.94
CA LEU A 77 8.56 1.92 -6.70
C LEU A 77 8.80 2.15 -8.19
N VAL A 78 8.19 3.19 -8.76
CA VAL A 78 8.36 3.51 -10.18
C VAL A 78 9.83 3.79 -10.48
N ASP A 79 10.52 4.51 -9.61
CA ASP A 79 11.95 4.81 -9.78
C ASP A 79 12.80 3.54 -9.78
N GLN A 80 12.33 2.48 -9.13
CA GLN A 80 13.02 1.18 -9.08
C GLN A 80 12.43 0.19 -10.10
N LYS A 81 11.58 0.66 -11.02
CA LYS A 81 10.89 -0.16 -12.02
C LYS A 81 9.96 -1.19 -11.38
N GLY A 82 9.40 -0.84 -10.22
CA GLY A 82 8.47 -1.68 -9.50
C GLY A 82 7.02 -1.32 -9.78
N HIS A 83 6.13 -2.07 -9.16
CA HIS A 83 4.69 -1.93 -9.34
C HIS A 83 3.98 -1.96 -8.00
N MET A 84 2.83 -1.30 -7.93
CA MET A 84 2.02 -1.23 -6.73
C MET A 84 0.56 -1.45 -7.07
N ARG A 85 -0.15 -2.14 -6.17
CA ARG A 85 -1.61 -2.29 -6.25
C ARG A 85 -2.20 -1.99 -4.88
N LEU A 86 -3.37 -1.38 -4.87
CA LEU A 86 -4.17 -1.22 -3.66
C LEU A 86 -5.30 -2.24 -3.69
N CYS A 87 -5.65 -2.81 -2.55
CA CYS A 87 -6.72 -3.81 -2.49
C CYS A 87 -7.42 -3.78 -1.13
N GLU A 88 -8.51 -4.54 -1.02
CA GLU A 88 -9.37 -4.57 0.17
C GLU A 88 -9.76 -3.15 0.58
N ILE A 89 -10.42 -2.46 -0.33
CA ILE A 89 -10.76 -1.04 -0.11
C ILE A 89 -12.24 -0.91 0.21
N ALA A 90 -12.55 -0.44 1.43
CA ALA A 90 -13.93 -0.17 1.81
C ALA A 90 -14.53 0.89 0.87
N PRO A 91 -15.85 0.81 0.56
CA PRO A 91 -16.45 1.74 -0.39
C PRO A 91 -16.21 3.22 -0.10
N LEU A 92 -16.28 3.63 1.17
CA LEU A 92 -16.02 5.03 1.55
C LEU A 92 -14.57 5.42 1.33
N ASN A 93 -13.64 4.50 1.56
CA ASN A 93 -12.23 4.73 1.29
C ASN A 93 -11.99 4.87 -0.21
N PHE A 94 -12.64 4.02 -1.00
CA PHE A 94 -12.53 4.05 -2.45
C PHE A 94 -13.00 5.39 -3.00
N ASP A 95 -14.12 5.92 -2.48
CA ASP A 95 -14.64 7.21 -2.91
C ASP A 95 -13.62 8.34 -2.70
N VAL A 96 -12.95 8.33 -1.55
CA VAL A 96 -11.92 9.34 -1.25
C VAL A 96 -10.74 9.20 -2.22
N LEU A 97 -10.27 7.98 -2.44
CA LEU A 97 -9.16 7.73 -3.36
C LEU A 97 -9.52 8.17 -4.78
N LYS A 98 -10.75 7.95 -5.19
CA LYS A 98 -11.22 8.34 -6.51
C LYS A 98 -11.27 9.87 -6.66
N VAL A 99 -11.81 10.56 -5.65
CA VAL A 99 -11.87 12.02 -5.65
C VAL A 99 -10.47 12.62 -5.71
N CYS A 100 -9.52 12.02 -5.00
CA CYS A 100 -8.12 12.46 -5.01
C CYS A 100 -7.34 11.96 -6.21
N LYS A 101 -8.00 11.25 -7.13
CA LYS A 101 -7.42 10.73 -8.38
C LYS A 101 -6.30 9.70 -8.18
N ILE A 102 -6.25 9.10 -7.00
CA ILE A 102 -5.28 8.02 -6.72
C ILE A 102 -5.57 6.82 -7.59
N THR A 103 -6.84 6.53 -7.86
CA THR A 103 -7.24 5.38 -8.70
C THR A 103 -6.77 5.52 -10.14
N GLU A 104 -6.37 6.72 -10.58
CA GLU A 104 -5.79 6.95 -11.90
C GLU A 104 -4.29 6.68 -11.91
N LEU A 105 -3.66 6.67 -10.75
CA LEU A 105 -2.20 6.50 -10.60
C LEU A 105 -1.84 5.10 -10.13
N ILE A 106 -2.67 4.50 -9.29
CA ILE A 106 -2.40 3.19 -8.68
C ILE A 106 -3.59 2.28 -8.98
N GLU A 107 -3.31 1.14 -9.61
CA GLU A 107 -4.35 0.16 -9.92
C GLU A 107 -4.93 -0.43 -8.64
N THR A 108 -6.24 -0.60 -8.61
CA THR A 108 -6.94 -1.20 -7.47
C THR A 108 -7.46 -2.59 -7.83
N GLN A 109 -7.48 -3.48 -6.85
CA GLN A 109 -7.98 -4.85 -6.99
C GLN A 109 -8.91 -5.15 -5.82
N PRO A 110 -9.86 -6.08 -5.98
CA PRO A 110 -10.84 -6.33 -4.91
C PRO A 110 -10.24 -6.92 -3.64
N ASP A 111 -9.22 -7.77 -3.77
CA ASP A 111 -8.63 -8.44 -2.61
C ASP A 111 -7.15 -8.72 -2.85
N LEU A 112 -6.49 -9.27 -1.83
CA LEU A 112 -5.06 -9.58 -1.90
C LEU A 112 -4.75 -10.61 -2.97
N ASP A 113 -5.57 -11.64 -3.13
CA ASP A 113 -5.33 -12.67 -4.12
C ASP A 113 -5.32 -12.08 -5.53
N ALA A 114 -6.29 -11.21 -5.84
CA ALA A 114 -6.35 -10.53 -7.13
C ALA A 114 -5.16 -9.57 -7.33
N ALA A 115 -4.77 -8.86 -6.27
CA ALA A 115 -3.64 -7.94 -6.32
C ALA A 115 -2.33 -8.70 -6.58
N VAL A 116 -2.12 -9.81 -5.89
CA VAL A 116 -0.93 -10.64 -6.07
C VAL A 116 -0.88 -11.17 -7.50
N LYS A 117 -2.00 -11.68 -8.01
CA LYS A 117 -2.06 -12.19 -9.38
C LYS A 117 -1.72 -11.09 -10.39
N SER A 118 -2.32 -9.91 -10.21
CA SER A 118 -2.04 -8.77 -11.08
C SER A 118 -0.56 -8.39 -11.07
N LEU A 119 0.07 -8.42 -9.89
CA LEU A 119 1.49 -8.08 -9.76
C LEU A 119 2.41 -9.15 -10.34
N GLU A 120 2.03 -10.43 -10.20
CA GLU A 120 2.81 -11.52 -10.79
C GLU A 120 2.85 -11.43 -12.31
N GLU A 121 1.80 -10.89 -12.91
CA GLU A 121 1.71 -10.72 -14.36
C GLU A 121 2.37 -9.42 -14.84
N ALA A 122 2.76 -8.55 -13.93
CA ALA A 122 3.41 -7.28 -14.27
C ALA A 122 4.89 -7.49 -14.58
N ASP A 123 5.39 -6.71 -15.52
CA ASP A 123 6.81 -6.77 -15.93
C ASP A 123 7.73 -5.93 -15.04
#